data_20f51508079e516e6fe5e01b4ea74823
#
_entry.id   20f51508079e516e6fe5e01b4ea74823
#
_cell.length_a   1.000
_cell.length_b   1.000
_cell.length_c   1.000
_cell.angle_alpha   90.00
_cell.angle_beta   90.00
_cell.angle_gamma   90.00
#
_symmetry.space_group_name_H-M   'P 1'
#
loop_
_entity.id
_entity.type
_entity.pdbx_description
1 polymer ?
#
loop_
_entity_poly.entity_id
_entity_poly.type
_entity_poly.pdbx_seq_one_letter_code
_entity_poly.pdbx_strand_id
1 'polypeptide(L)'
;MITAEHLSRSFSGNGLKLWDLNFHIEKGDCVGLIGPNGSGKRSLMRLILGIYNPDRGRLWVMGKNPSLICRTPLQMSRIDRNRMTFILPESLPDERVSEIVSPKKNAIFDADDFLKECFETLKLSALLSSKVHQLSRGELARVRFYEAITSMPELLLLYEPFVGVDAAMKEQMIRILLTMNQKYSTTILLAVQNLNDMDKICTRAIVLDKGICIYSGDLSDLRHRYLLSNRLVFQILDGVPDFQDLPIQRFSWNDGDLEITFDPESVRAADIIDHVLHTCNASEILIHEPQVEDLFRILYSSKKEDTL
;
A
#
# COMPACT_ATOMS: atom_id res chain seq x y z
N MET A 1 -10.84 5.35 14.33
CA MET A 1 -11.32 4.13 13.66
C MET A 1 -10.62 2.87 14.17
N ILE A 2 -9.28 2.88 14.21
CA ILE A 2 -8.46 1.80 14.81
C ILE A 2 -7.52 2.40 15.84
N THR A 3 -7.42 1.78 17.03
CA THR A 3 -6.49 2.21 18.08
C THR A 3 -5.76 0.98 18.62
N ALA A 4 -4.45 1.00 18.59
CA ALA A 4 -3.57 0.00 19.19
C ALA A 4 -2.72 0.62 20.29
N GLU A 5 -2.75 0.02 21.47
CA GLU A 5 -2.00 0.44 22.66
C GLU A 5 -1.20 -0.74 23.21
N HIS A 6 0.13 -0.63 23.20
CA HIS A 6 1.06 -1.65 23.66
C HIS A 6 0.78 -3.04 23.09
N LEU A 7 0.27 -3.08 21.84
CA LEU A 7 -0.22 -4.28 21.19
C LEU A 7 0.94 -5.24 20.89
N SER A 8 0.86 -6.45 21.44
CA SER A 8 1.87 -7.48 21.21
C SER A 8 1.25 -8.84 20.91
N ARG A 9 1.88 -9.59 19.97
CA ARG A 9 1.50 -10.95 19.62
C ARG A 9 2.69 -11.75 19.14
N SER A 10 2.87 -12.95 19.70
CA SER A 10 3.85 -13.96 19.26
C SER A 10 3.18 -15.01 18.39
N PHE A 11 3.88 -15.46 17.34
CA PHE A 11 3.40 -16.48 16.42
C PHE A 11 4.31 -17.70 16.52
N SER A 12 3.73 -18.87 16.84
CA SER A 12 4.46 -20.13 16.88
C SER A 12 4.92 -20.54 15.47
N GLY A 13 6.17 -20.94 15.33
CA GLY A 13 6.76 -21.51 14.11
C GLY A 13 7.73 -20.63 13.35
N ASN A 14 7.53 -19.31 13.26
CA ASN A 14 8.36 -18.43 12.43
C ASN A 14 9.19 -17.40 13.21
N GLY A 15 9.18 -17.44 14.55
CA GLY A 15 9.87 -16.45 15.38
C GLY A 15 9.34 -15.01 15.25
N LEU A 16 8.35 -14.77 14.38
CA LEU A 16 7.76 -13.45 14.21
C LEU A 16 7.00 -13.05 15.49
N LYS A 17 7.27 -11.85 15.95
CA LYS A 17 6.62 -11.25 17.11
C LYS A 17 6.24 -9.83 16.76
N LEU A 18 4.95 -9.49 16.89
CA LEU A 18 4.56 -8.09 16.95
C LEU A 18 4.76 -7.62 18.38
N TRP A 19 5.47 -6.51 18.56
CA TRP A 19 5.91 -6.07 19.86
C TRP A 19 5.65 -4.60 20.08
N ASP A 20 4.89 -4.29 21.11
CA ASP A 20 4.63 -2.95 21.65
C ASP A 20 4.16 -1.94 20.57
N LEU A 21 3.25 -2.38 19.70
CA LEU A 21 2.72 -1.52 18.64
C LEU A 21 1.79 -0.47 19.25
N ASN A 22 2.07 0.80 18.92
CA ASN A 22 1.27 1.95 19.32
C ASN A 22 0.96 2.77 18.06
N PHE A 23 -0.32 2.86 17.68
CA PHE A 23 -0.78 3.67 16.54
C PHE A 23 -2.27 3.96 16.63
N HIS A 24 -2.68 5.01 15.91
CA HIS A 24 -4.06 5.41 15.78
C HIS A 24 -4.42 5.74 14.33
N ILE A 25 -5.59 5.27 13.88
CA ILE A 25 -6.19 5.57 12.57
C ILE A 25 -7.56 6.18 12.83
N GLU A 26 -7.79 7.39 12.33
CA GLU A 26 -9.07 8.07 12.47
C GLU A 26 -10.07 7.62 11.40
N LYS A 27 -11.33 8.00 11.57
CA LYS A 27 -12.36 7.77 10.55
C LYS A 27 -12.09 8.66 9.34
N GLY A 28 -12.10 8.08 8.15
CA GLY A 28 -11.79 8.79 6.89
C GLY A 28 -10.30 8.88 6.56
N ASP A 29 -9.40 8.40 7.44
CA ASP A 29 -7.97 8.33 7.12
C ASP A 29 -7.70 7.34 5.97
N CYS A 30 -6.72 7.68 5.16
CA CYS A 30 -6.08 6.74 4.24
C CYS A 30 -4.63 6.54 4.67
N VAL A 31 -4.32 5.33 5.19
CA VAL A 31 -3.06 5.02 5.84
C VAL A 31 -2.33 3.91 5.08
N GLY A 32 -1.08 4.19 4.71
CA GLY A 32 -0.17 3.20 4.14
C GLY A 32 0.50 2.36 5.24
N LEU A 33 0.48 1.04 5.09
CA LEU A 33 1.20 0.11 5.95
C LEU A 33 2.45 -0.39 5.23
N ILE A 34 3.60 0.09 5.67
CA ILE A 34 4.90 -0.10 5.03
C ILE A 34 5.74 -1.10 5.81
N GLY A 35 6.60 -1.83 5.12
CA GLY A 35 7.59 -2.70 5.75
C GLY A 35 8.09 -3.78 4.80
N PRO A 36 9.29 -4.33 5.02
CA PRO A 36 9.82 -5.43 4.22
C PRO A 36 8.98 -6.71 4.38
N ASN A 37 9.26 -7.68 3.52
CA ASN A 37 8.64 -9.00 3.66
C ASN A 37 8.98 -9.60 5.04
N GLY A 38 7.97 -10.14 5.72
CA GLY A 38 8.14 -10.66 7.08
C GLY A 38 8.08 -9.63 8.20
N SER A 39 7.91 -8.32 7.93
CA SER A 39 7.83 -7.30 8.99
C SER A 39 6.60 -7.37 9.89
N GLY A 40 5.58 -8.17 9.52
CA GLY A 40 4.38 -8.34 10.34
C GLY A 40 3.11 -7.68 9.79
N LYS A 41 3.15 -7.02 8.61
CA LYS A 41 1.97 -6.35 8.00
C LYS A 41 0.73 -7.25 7.94
N ARG A 42 0.88 -8.46 7.37
CA ARG A 42 -0.22 -9.43 7.26
C ARG A 42 -0.74 -9.88 8.63
N SER A 43 0.17 -10.06 9.60
CA SER A 43 -0.18 -10.43 10.97
C SER A 43 -0.94 -9.33 11.70
N LEU A 44 -0.53 -8.07 11.50
CA LEU A 44 -1.25 -6.91 12.02
C LEU A 44 -2.65 -6.80 11.43
N MET A 45 -2.81 -6.94 10.12
CA MET A 45 -4.14 -6.94 9.50
C MET A 45 -5.04 -8.06 10.02
N ARG A 46 -4.49 -9.25 10.28
CA ARG A 46 -5.24 -10.36 10.89
C ARG A 46 -5.64 -10.10 12.34
N LEU A 47 -4.84 -9.35 13.11
CA LEU A 47 -5.22 -8.88 14.43
C LEU A 47 -6.38 -7.86 14.35
N ILE A 48 -6.29 -6.90 13.43
CA ILE A 48 -7.35 -5.91 13.18
C ILE A 48 -8.66 -6.59 12.79
N LEU A 49 -8.60 -7.67 12.00
CA LEU A 49 -9.74 -8.49 11.62
C LEU A 49 -10.27 -9.38 12.76
N GLY A 50 -9.57 -9.47 13.90
CA GLY A 50 -9.92 -10.37 15.01
C GLY A 50 -9.69 -11.85 14.73
N ILE A 51 -8.97 -12.21 13.64
CA ILE A 51 -8.55 -13.59 13.35
C ILE A 51 -7.56 -14.07 14.41
N TYR A 52 -6.72 -13.15 14.90
CA TYR A 52 -5.82 -13.38 16.02
C TYR A 52 -6.18 -12.47 17.18
N ASN A 53 -5.99 -12.97 18.40
CA ASN A 53 -6.09 -12.14 19.61
C ASN A 53 -4.70 -11.63 20.00
N PRO A 54 -4.56 -10.42 20.53
CA PRO A 54 -3.31 -9.96 21.11
C PRO A 54 -2.94 -10.79 22.35
N ASP A 55 -1.63 -10.99 22.60
CA ASP A 55 -1.14 -11.60 23.84
C ASP A 55 -1.07 -10.54 24.96
N ARG A 56 -0.79 -9.26 24.57
CA ARG A 56 -0.71 -8.09 25.47
C ARG A 56 -1.22 -6.85 24.76
N GLY A 57 -1.54 -5.83 25.57
CA GLY A 57 -2.03 -4.56 25.09
C GLY A 57 -3.50 -4.58 24.72
N ARG A 58 -3.92 -3.56 23.99
CA ARG A 58 -5.32 -3.36 23.61
C ARG A 58 -5.42 -3.01 22.14
N LEU A 59 -6.49 -3.51 21.50
CA LEU A 59 -6.82 -3.17 20.12
C LEU A 59 -8.32 -2.88 20.05
N TRP A 60 -8.65 -1.71 19.52
CA TRP A 60 -10.02 -1.32 19.19
C TRP A 60 -10.15 -1.10 17.69
N VAL A 61 -11.20 -1.66 17.12
CA VAL A 61 -11.58 -1.48 15.72
C VAL A 61 -13.04 -1.08 15.67
N MET A 62 -13.33 0.10 15.12
CA MET A 62 -14.69 0.66 15.05
C MET A 62 -15.37 0.71 16.44
N GLY A 63 -14.60 1.04 17.48
CA GLY A 63 -15.06 1.13 18.88
C GLY A 63 -15.28 -0.20 19.58
N LYS A 64 -14.93 -1.34 18.97
CA LYS A 64 -15.08 -2.69 19.54
C LYS A 64 -13.74 -3.40 19.64
N ASN A 65 -13.63 -4.35 20.56
CA ASN A 65 -12.53 -5.32 20.55
C ASN A 65 -12.71 -6.27 19.36
N PRO A 66 -11.72 -6.43 18.46
CA PRO A 66 -11.86 -7.25 17.25
C PRO A 66 -12.19 -8.72 17.56
N SER A 67 -11.72 -9.27 18.66
CA SER A 67 -12.03 -10.64 19.08
C SER A 67 -13.53 -10.90 19.31
N LEU A 68 -14.30 -9.83 19.53
CA LEU A 68 -15.76 -9.86 19.65
C LEU A 68 -16.45 -9.71 18.27
N ILE A 69 -15.72 -9.24 17.27
CA ILE A 69 -16.25 -9.00 15.92
C ILE A 69 -16.11 -10.26 15.06
N CYS A 70 -14.98 -10.96 15.18
CA CYS A 70 -14.65 -12.09 14.32
C CYS A 70 -13.76 -13.12 15.03
N ARG A 71 -14.15 -14.40 15.02
CA ARG A 71 -13.25 -15.52 15.30
C ARG A 71 -12.74 -16.18 14.01
N THR A 72 -13.51 -16.05 12.92
CA THR A 72 -13.12 -16.40 11.56
C THR A 72 -13.85 -15.48 10.59
N PRO A 73 -13.33 -15.23 9.35
CA PRO A 73 -14.05 -14.45 8.34
C PRO A 73 -15.48 -14.92 8.07
N LEU A 74 -15.73 -16.22 8.26
CA LEU A 74 -17.07 -16.82 8.12
C LEU A 74 -18.01 -16.53 9.31
N GLN A 75 -17.47 -16.14 10.47
CA GLN A 75 -18.24 -15.88 11.70
C GLN A 75 -18.52 -14.40 11.95
N MET A 76 -18.02 -13.49 11.11
CA MET A 76 -18.43 -12.09 11.17
C MET A 76 -19.94 -11.97 11.02
N SER A 77 -20.58 -11.14 11.86
CA SER A 77 -22.00 -10.81 11.66
C SER A 77 -22.19 -10.15 10.29
N ARG A 78 -23.39 -10.26 9.69
CA ARG A 78 -23.69 -9.58 8.41
C ARG A 78 -23.46 -8.07 8.49
N ILE A 79 -23.77 -7.47 9.64
CA ILE A 79 -23.60 -6.02 9.89
C ILE A 79 -22.13 -5.65 9.88
N ASP A 80 -21.29 -6.41 10.57
CA ASP A 80 -19.85 -6.12 10.66
C ASP A 80 -19.15 -6.39 9.31
N ARG A 81 -19.57 -7.41 8.55
CA ARG A 81 -19.07 -7.68 7.19
C ARG A 81 -19.39 -6.57 6.19
N ASN A 82 -20.53 -5.90 6.33
CA ASN A 82 -20.86 -4.79 5.47
C ASN A 82 -20.11 -3.49 5.85
N ARG A 83 -19.70 -3.36 7.11
CA ARG A 83 -18.99 -2.18 7.63
C ARG A 83 -17.48 -2.29 7.50
N MET A 84 -16.93 -3.51 7.46
CA MET A 84 -15.49 -3.76 7.34
C MET A 84 -15.25 -4.86 6.31
N THR A 85 -14.49 -4.56 5.27
CA THR A 85 -14.07 -5.52 4.25
C THR A 85 -12.56 -5.54 4.10
N PHE A 86 -12.05 -6.60 3.47
CA PHE A 86 -10.62 -6.80 3.37
C PHE A 86 -10.23 -7.60 2.12
N ILE A 87 -9.02 -7.34 1.63
CA ILE A 87 -8.29 -8.21 0.71
C ILE A 87 -7.06 -8.71 1.45
N LEU A 88 -6.97 -10.01 1.66
CA LEU A 88 -5.77 -10.71 2.15
C LEU A 88 -5.34 -11.75 1.12
N PRO A 89 -4.07 -12.25 1.17
CA PRO A 89 -3.56 -13.20 0.20
C PRO A 89 -4.10 -14.64 0.38
N GLU A 90 -5.28 -14.80 0.97
CA GLU A 90 -5.98 -16.08 1.04
C GLU A 90 -6.74 -16.36 -0.26
N SER A 91 -6.89 -17.65 -0.61
CA SER A 91 -7.65 -18.08 -1.78
C SER A 91 -9.15 -17.77 -1.61
N LEU A 92 -9.77 -17.29 -2.68
CA LEU A 92 -11.23 -17.28 -2.78
C LEU A 92 -11.76 -18.72 -2.92
N PRO A 93 -13.02 -18.98 -2.51
CA PRO A 93 -13.71 -20.21 -2.86
C PRO A 93 -13.71 -20.40 -4.39
N ASP A 94 -13.76 -21.64 -4.85
CA ASP A 94 -13.83 -21.96 -6.29
C ASP A 94 -15.27 -21.78 -6.82
N GLU A 95 -15.74 -20.57 -6.76
CA GLU A 95 -17.06 -20.12 -7.20
C GLU A 95 -16.97 -19.44 -8.57
N ARG A 96 -18.13 -19.19 -9.19
CA ARG A 96 -18.19 -18.33 -10.38
C ARG A 96 -18.06 -16.86 -9.99
N VAL A 97 -17.41 -16.10 -10.86
CA VAL A 97 -17.27 -14.64 -10.66
C VAL A 97 -18.65 -13.99 -10.46
N SER A 98 -19.68 -14.39 -11.20
CA SER A 98 -21.05 -13.88 -11.04
C SER A 98 -21.62 -14.04 -9.62
N GLU A 99 -21.21 -15.06 -8.88
CA GLU A 99 -21.65 -15.31 -7.50
C GLU A 99 -20.93 -14.40 -6.52
N ILE A 100 -19.65 -14.13 -6.78
CA ILE A 100 -18.79 -13.27 -5.93
C ILE A 100 -19.17 -11.79 -6.07
N VAL A 101 -19.35 -11.32 -7.32
CA VAL A 101 -19.60 -9.90 -7.62
C VAL A 101 -21.08 -9.48 -7.54
N SER A 102 -21.96 -10.41 -7.19
CA SER A 102 -23.38 -10.10 -7.03
C SER A 102 -23.60 -9.02 -5.97
N PRO A 103 -24.39 -7.95 -6.26
CA PRO A 103 -24.63 -6.87 -5.31
C PRO A 103 -25.21 -7.42 -4.00
N LYS A 104 -24.53 -7.15 -2.90
CA LYS A 104 -25.03 -7.48 -1.57
C LYS A 104 -26.18 -6.51 -1.26
N LYS A 105 -27.39 -7.02 -0.95
CA LYS A 105 -28.67 -6.30 -0.79
C LYS A 105 -28.73 -5.12 0.22
N ASN A 106 -27.62 -4.58 0.65
CA ASN A 106 -27.54 -3.49 1.64
C ASN A 106 -26.66 -2.32 1.17
N ALA A 107 -26.47 -2.14 -0.13
CA ALA A 107 -25.79 -0.97 -0.65
C ALA A 107 -26.61 0.30 -0.34
N ILE A 108 -25.95 1.34 0.10
CA ILE A 108 -26.52 2.68 0.29
C ILE A 108 -27.05 3.13 -1.08
N PHE A 109 -28.30 3.58 -1.18
CA PHE A 109 -28.99 3.90 -2.45
C PHE A 109 -28.19 4.80 -3.40
N ASP A 110 -27.41 5.75 -2.86
CA ASP A 110 -26.57 6.67 -3.66
C ASP A 110 -25.26 6.03 -4.20
N ALA A 111 -24.96 4.79 -3.82
CA ALA A 111 -23.75 4.09 -4.26
C ALA A 111 -23.97 3.15 -5.46
N ASP A 112 -25.24 2.89 -5.86
CA ASP A 112 -25.53 1.93 -6.92
C ASP A 112 -24.95 2.35 -8.27
N ASP A 113 -24.99 3.63 -8.61
CA ASP A 113 -24.42 4.13 -9.87
C ASP A 113 -22.89 4.13 -9.83
N PHE A 114 -22.28 4.47 -8.68
CA PHE A 114 -20.85 4.36 -8.49
C PHE A 114 -20.36 2.91 -8.59
N LEU A 115 -21.06 1.97 -7.99
CA LEU A 115 -20.70 0.53 -8.07
C LEU A 115 -20.87 -0.01 -9.48
N LYS A 116 -21.88 0.43 -10.25
CA LYS A 116 -22.02 0.08 -11.67
C LYS A 116 -20.85 0.62 -12.49
N GLU A 117 -20.47 1.88 -12.29
CA GLU A 117 -19.29 2.48 -12.92
C GLU A 117 -18.02 1.71 -12.57
N CYS A 118 -17.83 1.34 -11.30
CA CYS A 118 -16.69 0.50 -10.87
C CYS A 118 -16.70 -0.87 -11.58
N PHE A 119 -17.87 -1.51 -11.71
CA PHE A 119 -17.99 -2.80 -12.38
C PHE A 119 -17.56 -2.74 -13.83
N GLU A 120 -17.98 -1.71 -14.58
CA GLU A 120 -17.61 -1.49 -15.98
C GLU A 120 -16.12 -1.10 -16.10
N THR A 121 -15.64 -0.20 -15.24
CA THR A 121 -14.24 0.26 -15.21
C THR A 121 -13.28 -0.91 -14.97
N LEU A 122 -13.64 -1.82 -14.07
CA LEU A 122 -12.85 -3.02 -13.77
C LEU A 122 -13.04 -4.13 -14.82
N LYS A 123 -13.86 -3.92 -15.86
CA LYS A 123 -14.12 -4.85 -16.97
C LYS A 123 -14.56 -6.25 -16.49
N LEU A 124 -15.46 -6.29 -15.51
CA LEU A 124 -15.89 -7.54 -14.88
C LEU A 124 -16.95 -8.29 -15.68
N SER A 125 -17.68 -7.62 -16.57
CA SER A 125 -18.70 -8.21 -17.43
C SER A 125 -18.19 -9.42 -18.20
N ALA A 126 -16.96 -9.33 -18.74
CA ALA A 126 -16.33 -10.41 -19.50
C ALA A 126 -15.92 -11.63 -18.63
N LEU A 127 -15.88 -11.49 -17.31
CA LEU A 127 -15.40 -12.52 -16.37
C LEU A 127 -16.54 -13.29 -15.68
N LEU A 128 -17.79 -12.85 -15.82
CA LEU A 128 -18.93 -13.38 -15.05
C LEU A 128 -19.15 -14.88 -15.18
N SER A 129 -18.88 -15.45 -16.35
CA SER A 129 -19.02 -16.89 -16.62
C SER A 129 -17.83 -17.74 -16.15
N SER A 130 -16.70 -17.10 -15.84
CA SER A 130 -15.47 -17.77 -15.44
C SER A 130 -15.52 -18.22 -13.99
N LYS A 131 -14.77 -19.28 -13.66
CA LYS A 131 -14.48 -19.69 -12.29
C LYS A 131 -13.19 -19.06 -11.79
N VAL A 132 -13.07 -18.90 -10.48
CA VAL A 132 -11.92 -18.25 -9.83
C VAL A 132 -10.58 -18.87 -10.25
N HIS A 133 -10.47 -20.19 -10.35
CA HIS A 133 -9.23 -20.88 -10.74
C HIS A 133 -8.83 -20.66 -12.22
N GLN A 134 -9.73 -20.14 -13.07
CA GLN A 134 -9.49 -19.85 -14.47
C GLN A 134 -8.94 -18.44 -14.70
N LEU A 135 -9.00 -17.58 -13.68
CA LEU A 135 -8.59 -16.20 -13.77
C LEU A 135 -7.07 -16.03 -13.72
N SER A 136 -6.56 -15.13 -14.54
CA SER A 136 -5.20 -14.61 -14.37
C SER A 136 -5.08 -13.86 -13.03
N ARG A 137 -3.84 -13.59 -12.59
CA ARG A 137 -3.61 -12.84 -11.33
C ARG A 137 -4.26 -11.44 -11.36
N GLY A 138 -4.18 -10.73 -12.47
CA GLY A 138 -4.78 -9.42 -12.62
C GLY A 138 -6.31 -9.45 -12.65
N GLU A 139 -6.93 -10.45 -13.30
CA GLU A 139 -8.37 -10.65 -13.28
C GLU A 139 -8.87 -10.99 -11.88
N LEU A 140 -8.17 -11.88 -11.18
CA LEU A 140 -8.48 -12.22 -9.79
C LEU A 140 -8.37 -11.00 -8.87
N ALA A 141 -7.34 -10.17 -9.05
CA ALA A 141 -7.18 -8.93 -8.28
C ALA A 141 -8.37 -7.99 -8.48
N ARG A 142 -8.83 -7.79 -9.72
CA ARG A 142 -10.00 -6.95 -10.04
C ARG A 142 -11.30 -7.49 -9.42
N VAL A 143 -11.52 -8.80 -9.49
CA VAL A 143 -12.70 -9.45 -8.88
C VAL A 143 -12.71 -9.27 -7.37
N ARG A 144 -11.58 -9.55 -6.69
CA ARG A 144 -11.44 -9.36 -5.24
C ARG A 144 -11.61 -7.90 -4.83
N PHE A 145 -11.04 -7.00 -5.62
CA PHE A 145 -11.16 -5.58 -5.36
C PHE A 145 -12.62 -5.14 -5.41
N TYR A 146 -13.34 -5.54 -6.45
CA TYR A 146 -14.77 -5.22 -6.57
C TYR A 146 -15.58 -5.84 -5.45
N GLU A 147 -15.35 -7.11 -5.12
CA GLU A 147 -16.00 -7.77 -3.98
C GLU A 147 -15.83 -6.99 -2.68
N ALA A 148 -14.61 -6.49 -2.42
CA ALA A 148 -14.30 -5.76 -1.20
C ALA A 148 -15.03 -4.40 -1.13
N ILE A 149 -15.32 -3.74 -2.26
CA ILE A 149 -15.99 -2.44 -2.29
C ILE A 149 -17.50 -2.51 -2.41
N THR A 150 -18.08 -3.65 -2.84
CA THR A 150 -19.53 -3.77 -3.10
C THR A 150 -20.43 -3.49 -1.89
N SER A 151 -19.92 -3.68 -0.68
CA SER A 151 -20.66 -3.38 0.56
C SER A 151 -20.54 -1.92 0.99
N MET A 152 -19.81 -1.08 0.27
CA MET A 152 -19.50 0.31 0.64
C MET A 152 -19.03 0.41 2.11
N PRO A 153 -17.88 -0.24 2.46
CA PRO A 153 -17.47 -0.39 3.85
C PRO A 153 -17.03 0.95 4.47
N GLU A 154 -17.18 1.06 5.79
CA GLU A 154 -16.60 2.16 6.57
C GLU A 154 -15.10 1.98 6.78
N LEU A 155 -14.62 0.72 6.80
CA LEU A 155 -13.22 0.35 6.94
C LEU A 155 -12.84 -0.68 5.88
N LEU A 156 -11.84 -0.35 5.06
CA LEU A 156 -11.31 -1.18 3.98
C LEU A 156 -9.84 -1.52 4.24
N LEU A 157 -9.53 -2.81 4.39
CA LEU A 157 -8.19 -3.32 4.62
C LEU A 157 -7.67 -3.99 3.35
N LEU A 158 -6.63 -3.45 2.73
CA LEU A 158 -6.10 -3.92 1.45
C LEU A 158 -4.65 -4.37 1.59
N TYR A 159 -4.38 -5.65 1.33
CA TYR A 159 -3.03 -6.19 1.30
C TYR A 159 -2.62 -6.47 -0.15
N GLU A 160 -1.71 -5.67 -0.69
CA GLU A 160 -1.17 -5.78 -2.05
C GLU A 160 -2.26 -5.93 -3.14
N PRO A 161 -3.25 -5.03 -3.19
CA PRO A 161 -4.42 -5.20 -4.06
C PRO A 161 -4.09 -5.07 -5.55
N PHE A 162 -2.92 -4.52 -5.90
CA PHE A 162 -2.52 -4.23 -7.28
C PHE A 162 -1.60 -5.29 -7.90
N VAL A 163 -1.31 -6.38 -7.18
CA VAL A 163 -0.41 -7.43 -7.67
C VAL A 163 -0.99 -8.13 -8.91
N GLY A 164 -0.21 -8.12 -10.00
CA GLY A 164 -0.59 -8.74 -11.27
C GLY A 164 -1.51 -7.88 -12.15
N VAL A 165 -1.79 -6.65 -11.73
CA VAL A 165 -2.60 -5.68 -12.48
C VAL A 165 -1.69 -4.80 -13.34
N ASP A 166 -2.10 -4.50 -14.57
CA ASP A 166 -1.38 -3.56 -15.43
C ASP A 166 -1.49 -2.10 -14.93
N ALA A 167 -0.59 -1.24 -15.41
CA ALA A 167 -0.50 0.15 -14.92
C ALA A 167 -1.80 0.95 -15.15
N ALA A 168 -2.48 0.75 -16.27
CA ALA A 168 -3.71 1.49 -16.58
C ALA A 168 -4.86 1.07 -15.66
N MET A 169 -5.01 -0.22 -15.42
CA MET A 169 -6.02 -0.76 -14.52
C MET A 169 -5.72 -0.39 -13.06
N LYS A 170 -4.44 -0.43 -12.66
CA LYS A 170 -4.01 0.03 -11.33
C LYS A 170 -4.43 1.49 -11.08
N GLU A 171 -4.22 2.37 -12.04
CA GLU A 171 -4.64 3.77 -11.95
C GLU A 171 -6.16 3.93 -11.77
N GLN A 172 -6.96 3.10 -12.44
CA GLN A 172 -8.42 3.10 -12.25
C GLN A 172 -8.78 2.63 -10.83
N MET A 173 -8.15 1.57 -10.32
CA MET A 173 -8.38 1.09 -8.96
C MET A 173 -8.01 2.16 -7.91
N ILE A 174 -6.92 2.90 -8.13
CA ILE A 174 -6.52 4.03 -7.28
C ILE A 174 -7.59 5.11 -7.27
N ARG A 175 -8.13 5.50 -8.44
CA ARG A 175 -9.21 6.50 -8.53
C ARG A 175 -10.48 6.05 -7.79
N ILE A 176 -10.82 4.78 -7.88
CA ILE A 176 -11.95 4.22 -7.13
C ILE A 176 -11.71 4.38 -5.61
N LEU A 177 -10.51 4.04 -5.11
CA LEU A 177 -10.18 4.19 -3.69
C LEU A 177 -10.23 5.65 -3.23
N LEU A 178 -9.72 6.58 -4.04
CA LEU A 178 -9.81 8.01 -3.76
C LEU A 178 -11.26 8.48 -3.67
N THR A 179 -12.11 8.06 -4.61
CA THR A 179 -13.55 8.39 -4.58
C THR A 179 -14.22 7.81 -3.33
N MET A 180 -13.91 6.57 -2.95
CA MET A 180 -14.44 5.96 -1.72
C MET A 180 -14.03 6.71 -0.46
N ASN A 181 -12.77 7.14 -0.40
CA ASN A 181 -12.29 7.90 0.75
C ASN A 181 -12.90 9.31 0.78
N GLN A 182 -12.84 10.07 -0.31
CA GLN A 182 -13.24 11.48 -0.36
C GLN A 182 -14.75 11.67 -0.32
N LYS A 183 -15.52 10.87 -1.09
CA LYS A 183 -16.97 11.03 -1.22
C LYS A 183 -17.75 10.26 -0.15
N TYR A 184 -17.26 9.06 0.21
CA TYR A 184 -17.98 8.17 1.12
C TYR A 184 -17.32 8.04 2.49
N SER A 185 -16.21 8.77 2.75
CA SER A 185 -15.48 8.77 4.02
C SER A 185 -15.05 7.36 4.46
N THR A 186 -14.77 6.46 3.50
CA THR A 186 -14.23 5.14 3.77
C THR A 186 -12.82 5.29 4.35
N THR A 187 -12.57 4.68 5.50
CA THR A 187 -11.23 4.58 6.09
C THR A 187 -10.47 3.46 5.38
N ILE A 188 -9.25 3.72 4.93
CA ILE A 188 -8.47 2.76 4.14
C ILE A 188 -7.15 2.48 4.85
N LEU A 189 -6.85 1.20 5.10
CA LEU A 189 -5.52 0.73 5.49
C LEU A 189 -4.94 -0.10 4.32
N LEU A 190 -3.92 0.46 3.67
CA LEU A 190 -3.36 -0.07 2.43
C LEU A 190 -1.92 -0.55 2.64
N ALA A 191 -1.66 -1.84 2.50
CA ALA A 191 -0.31 -2.38 2.42
C ALA A 191 0.10 -2.58 0.96
N VAL A 192 1.11 -1.86 0.51
CA VAL A 192 1.73 -1.97 -0.81
C VAL A 192 3.25 -1.99 -0.68
N GLN A 193 3.93 -2.44 -1.73
CA GLN A 193 5.40 -2.45 -1.79
C GLN A 193 5.95 -1.18 -2.44
N ASN A 194 5.23 -0.62 -3.43
CA ASN A 194 5.64 0.59 -4.12
C ASN A 194 5.14 1.83 -3.35
N LEU A 195 6.06 2.69 -2.93
CA LEU A 195 5.75 3.91 -2.19
C LEU A 195 4.98 4.92 -3.03
N ASN A 196 5.23 5.01 -4.34
CA ASN A 196 4.51 5.93 -5.22
C ASN A 196 3.02 5.56 -5.39
N ASP A 197 2.69 4.27 -5.35
CA ASP A 197 1.28 3.84 -5.35
C ASP A 197 0.58 4.30 -4.07
N MET A 198 1.30 4.31 -2.96
CA MET A 198 0.78 4.76 -1.67
C MET A 198 0.62 6.28 -1.62
N ASP A 199 1.57 7.05 -2.15
CA ASP A 199 1.51 8.52 -2.19
C ASP A 199 0.28 9.04 -2.93
N LYS A 200 -0.18 8.31 -3.93
CA LYS A 200 -1.38 8.67 -4.68
C LYS A 200 -2.67 8.55 -3.86
N ILE A 201 -2.65 7.76 -2.78
CA ILE A 201 -3.86 7.39 -2.03
C ILE A 201 -3.77 7.82 -0.57
N CYS A 202 -2.61 7.63 0.07
CA CYS A 202 -2.45 7.75 1.50
C CYS A 202 -1.85 9.11 1.89
N THR A 203 -2.34 9.68 2.98
CA THR A 203 -1.77 10.89 3.61
C THR A 203 -0.93 10.56 4.85
N ARG A 204 -1.10 9.35 5.39
CA ARG A 204 -0.41 8.87 6.60
C ARG A 204 0.22 7.51 6.36
N ALA A 205 1.24 7.18 7.16
CA ALA A 205 1.95 5.91 7.10
C ALA A 205 2.19 5.30 8.47
N ILE A 206 2.16 3.97 8.50
CA ILE A 206 2.65 3.14 9.61
C ILE A 206 3.77 2.28 9.05
N VAL A 207 4.97 2.39 9.60
CA VAL A 207 6.14 1.63 9.16
C VAL A 207 6.44 0.53 10.16
N LEU A 208 6.42 -0.73 9.68
CA LEU A 208 6.76 -1.91 10.48
C LEU A 208 8.11 -2.47 10.06
N ASP A 209 8.96 -2.73 11.04
CA ASP A 209 10.20 -3.48 10.88
C ASP A 209 10.31 -4.57 11.96
N LYS A 210 10.53 -5.82 11.55
CA LYS A 210 10.70 -6.97 12.45
C LYS A 210 9.65 -7.05 13.58
N GLY A 211 8.43 -6.65 13.26
CA GLY A 211 7.30 -6.67 14.18
C GLY A 211 7.21 -5.47 15.13
N ILE A 212 8.00 -4.43 14.94
CA ILE A 212 7.98 -3.19 15.72
C ILE A 212 7.46 -2.05 14.82
N CYS A 213 6.66 -1.14 15.37
CA CYS A 213 6.27 0.09 14.71
C CYS A 213 7.39 1.12 14.89
N ILE A 214 8.11 1.43 13.81
CA ILE A 214 9.23 2.38 13.84
C ILE A 214 8.82 3.79 13.44
N TYR A 215 7.64 3.94 12.82
CA TYR A 215 7.02 5.21 12.48
C TYR A 215 5.51 5.09 12.42
N SER A 216 4.81 6.11 12.88
CA SER A 216 3.37 6.29 12.69
C SER A 216 3.08 7.78 12.62
N GLY A 217 2.67 8.31 11.47
CA GLY A 217 2.48 9.75 11.27
C GLY A 217 2.18 10.11 9.81
N ASP A 218 2.37 11.37 9.45
CA ASP A 218 2.13 11.90 8.12
C ASP A 218 3.15 11.34 7.11
N LEU A 219 2.67 11.01 5.93
CA LEU A 219 3.50 10.44 4.87
C LEU A 219 4.52 11.44 4.33
N SER A 220 4.15 12.72 4.25
CA SER A 220 5.06 13.81 3.91
C SER A 220 6.23 13.93 4.87
N ASP A 221 5.98 13.85 6.17
CA ASP A 221 7.04 13.88 7.19
C ASP A 221 7.97 12.68 7.08
N LEU A 222 7.42 11.50 6.78
CA LEU A 222 8.22 10.30 6.54
C LEU A 222 9.17 10.52 5.35
N ARG A 223 8.67 11.07 4.24
CA ARG A 223 9.48 11.38 3.05
C ARG A 223 10.58 12.39 3.35
N HIS A 224 10.24 13.52 3.94
CA HIS A 224 11.23 14.54 4.29
C HIS A 224 12.30 14.02 5.26
N ARG A 225 11.89 13.26 6.26
CA ARG A 225 12.79 12.73 7.28
C ARG A 225 13.80 11.72 6.74
N TYR A 226 13.38 10.91 5.76
CA TYR A 226 14.23 9.85 5.19
C TYR A 226 14.62 10.09 3.73
N LEU A 227 14.45 11.33 3.21
CA LEU A 227 14.88 11.73 1.87
C LEU A 227 14.56 10.66 0.81
N LEU A 228 13.29 10.21 0.77
CA LEU A 228 12.82 9.24 -0.22
C LEU A 228 12.76 9.89 -1.60
N SER A 229 13.91 9.95 -2.25
CA SER A 229 14.14 10.66 -3.50
C SER A 229 14.13 9.68 -4.67
N ASN A 230 13.73 10.15 -5.83
CA ASN A 230 13.89 9.40 -7.07
C ASN A 230 15.37 9.36 -7.46
N ARG A 231 15.78 8.30 -8.17
CA ARG A 231 17.13 8.13 -8.69
C ARG A 231 17.10 7.96 -10.20
N LEU A 232 18.00 8.68 -10.86
CA LEU A 232 18.34 8.46 -12.27
C LEU A 232 19.72 7.82 -12.33
N VAL A 233 19.85 6.76 -13.12
CA VAL A 233 21.13 6.12 -13.40
C VAL A 233 21.37 6.23 -14.90
N PHE A 234 22.50 6.82 -15.25
CA PHE A 234 22.97 6.99 -16.63
C PHE A 234 24.22 6.18 -16.82
N GLN A 235 24.25 5.34 -17.83
CA GLN A 235 25.50 4.74 -18.30
C GLN A 235 26.20 5.74 -19.24
N ILE A 236 27.20 6.45 -18.73
CA ILE A 236 27.90 7.48 -19.47
C ILE A 236 29.04 6.86 -20.30
N LEU A 237 29.02 7.14 -21.60
CA LEU A 237 30.06 6.72 -22.52
C LEU A 237 31.17 7.76 -22.65
N ASP A 238 30.79 9.05 -22.61
CA ASP A 238 31.73 10.18 -22.74
C ASP A 238 31.09 11.46 -22.17
N GLY A 239 31.96 12.37 -21.67
CA GLY A 239 31.52 13.64 -21.08
C GLY A 239 31.47 13.63 -19.55
N VAL A 240 31.39 14.81 -18.97
CA VAL A 240 31.24 15.03 -17.52
C VAL A 240 30.13 16.06 -17.34
N PRO A 241 29.00 15.71 -16.70
CA PRO A 241 27.92 16.66 -16.50
C PRO A 241 28.29 17.69 -15.45
N ASP A 242 27.83 18.92 -15.65
CA ASP A 242 27.87 20.00 -14.67
C ASP A 242 26.46 20.22 -14.12
N PHE A 243 26.31 20.17 -12.79
CA PHE A 243 25.02 20.25 -12.10
C PHE A 243 24.83 21.57 -11.34
N GLN A 244 25.65 22.61 -11.58
CA GLN A 244 25.60 23.86 -10.78
C GLN A 244 24.22 24.56 -10.82
N ASP A 245 23.47 24.37 -11.90
CA ASP A 245 22.18 25.02 -12.10
C ASP A 245 20.96 24.12 -11.81
N LEU A 246 21.18 22.86 -11.40
CA LEU A 246 20.08 21.92 -11.14
C LEU A 246 19.92 21.63 -9.64
N PRO A 247 18.69 21.68 -9.10
CA PRO A 247 18.42 21.40 -7.70
C PRO A 247 18.42 19.89 -7.44
N ILE A 248 19.56 19.23 -7.70
CA ILE A 248 19.77 17.83 -7.35
C ILE A 248 20.25 17.69 -5.91
N GLN A 249 19.88 16.59 -5.23
CA GLN A 249 20.29 16.36 -3.85
C GLN A 249 21.69 15.78 -3.75
N ARG A 250 22.02 14.83 -4.63
CA ARG A 250 23.29 14.12 -4.65
C ARG A 250 23.54 13.51 -6.04
N PHE A 251 24.80 13.41 -6.40
CA PHE A 251 25.24 12.54 -7.49
C PHE A 251 26.45 11.70 -7.08
N SER A 252 26.63 10.55 -7.70
CA SER A 252 27.77 9.66 -7.50
C SER A 252 28.11 8.91 -8.77
N TRP A 253 29.38 8.52 -8.89
CA TRP A 253 29.90 7.72 -10.00
C TRP A 253 30.26 6.34 -9.48
N ASN A 254 29.73 5.28 -10.13
CA ASN A 254 30.03 3.90 -9.81
C ASN A 254 30.26 3.12 -11.12
N ASP A 255 31.49 2.66 -11.38
CA ASP A 255 31.87 1.80 -12.52
C ASP A 255 31.36 2.28 -13.90
N GLY A 256 31.35 3.60 -14.13
CA GLY A 256 30.88 4.21 -15.39
C GLY A 256 29.42 4.64 -15.37
N ASP A 257 28.68 4.29 -14.33
CA ASP A 257 27.32 4.75 -14.11
C ASP A 257 27.30 6.03 -13.29
N LEU A 258 26.57 7.04 -13.78
CA LEU A 258 26.24 8.26 -13.07
C LEU A 258 24.90 8.08 -12.37
N GLU A 259 24.89 8.04 -11.06
CA GLU A 259 23.67 8.00 -10.24
C GLU A 259 23.35 9.41 -9.73
N ILE A 260 22.13 9.90 -10.02
CA ILE A 260 21.65 11.21 -9.57
C ILE A 260 20.41 11.00 -8.69
N THR A 261 20.44 11.55 -7.49
CA THR A 261 19.32 11.53 -6.55
C THR A 261 18.65 12.91 -6.52
N PHE A 262 17.35 12.97 -6.69
CA PHE A 262 16.59 14.21 -6.77
C PHE A 262 15.20 14.09 -6.14
N ASP A 263 14.67 15.23 -5.74
CA ASP A 263 13.29 15.35 -5.27
C ASP A 263 12.39 15.73 -6.45
N PRO A 264 11.41 14.90 -6.82
CA PRO A 264 10.50 15.20 -7.94
C PRO A 264 9.62 16.43 -7.74
N GLU A 265 9.46 16.91 -6.49
CA GLU A 265 8.79 18.19 -6.21
C GLU A 265 9.67 19.40 -6.53
N SER A 266 11.00 19.24 -6.49
CA SER A 266 11.98 20.31 -6.74
C SER A 266 12.42 20.38 -8.20
N VAL A 267 12.53 19.25 -8.89
CA VAL A 267 12.98 19.16 -10.29
C VAL A 267 12.37 17.95 -10.98
N ARG A 268 11.97 18.09 -12.24
CA ARG A 268 11.43 16.98 -13.03
C ARG A 268 12.57 16.09 -13.54
N ALA A 269 12.35 14.79 -13.55
CA ALA A 269 13.31 13.84 -14.16
C ALA A 269 13.68 14.22 -15.60
N ALA A 270 12.72 14.72 -16.39
CA ALA A 270 12.94 15.13 -17.76
C ALA A 270 13.96 16.27 -17.87
N ASP A 271 13.94 17.24 -16.97
CA ASP A 271 14.87 18.38 -16.99
C ASP A 271 16.31 17.93 -16.66
N ILE A 272 16.45 16.96 -15.75
CA ILE A 272 17.75 16.35 -15.44
C ILE A 272 18.27 15.53 -16.62
N ILE A 273 17.39 14.72 -17.24
CA ILE A 273 17.74 13.89 -18.40
C ILE A 273 18.20 14.78 -19.56
N ASP A 274 17.45 15.83 -19.87
CA ASP A 274 17.77 16.78 -20.93
C ASP A 274 19.14 17.42 -20.68
N HIS A 275 19.37 17.88 -19.47
CA HIS A 275 20.63 18.50 -19.07
C HIS A 275 21.83 17.56 -19.20
N VAL A 276 21.70 16.30 -18.74
CA VAL A 276 22.78 15.29 -18.87
C VAL A 276 23.06 14.95 -20.32
N LEU A 277 22.03 14.77 -21.15
CA LEU A 277 22.18 14.43 -22.55
C LEU A 277 22.72 15.58 -23.42
N HIS A 278 22.62 16.84 -22.97
CA HIS A 278 23.29 17.97 -23.62
C HIS A 278 24.79 18.03 -23.36
N THR A 279 25.25 17.49 -22.25
CA THR A 279 26.65 17.57 -21.81
C THR A 279 27.41 16.24 -21.93
N CYS A 280 26.70 15.14 -21.98
CA CYS A 280 27.25 13.79 -21.96
C CYS A 280 26.60 12.88 -22.99
N ASN A 281 27.37 11.87 -23.42
CA ASN A 281 26.83 10.76 -24.24
C ASN A 281 26.47 9.59 -23.31
N ALA A 282 25.19 9.27 -23.20
CA ALA A 282 24.70 8.15 -22.39
C ALA A 282 24.10 7.05 -23.28
N SER A 283 24.41 5.79 -22.99
CA SER A 283 23.88 4.62 -23.72
C SER A 283 22.57 4.11 -23.13
N GLU A 284 22.37 4.28 -21.83
CA GLU A 284 21.20 3.80 -21.10
C GLU A 284 20.82 4.78 -20.01
N ILE A 285 19.50 4.91 -19.79
CA ILE A 285 18.93 5.74 -18.72
C ILE A 285 17.91 4.90 -17.97
N LEU A 286 18.12 4.72 -16.67
CA LEU A 286 17.21 4.03 -15.78
C LEU A 286 16.61 5.01 -14.77
N ILE A 287 15.29 4.96 -14.61
CA ILE A 287 14.58 5.73 -13.59
C ILE A 287 14.19 4.78 -12.47
N HIS A 288 14.75 5.00 -11.29
CA HIS A 288 14.41 4.25 -10.09
C HIS A 288 13.47 5.08 -9.20
N GLU A 289 12.25 4.63 -9.09
CA GLU A 289 11.31 5.15 -8.10
C GLU A 289 11.62 4.57 -6.71
N PRO A 290 11.46 5.35 -5.61
CA PRO A 290 11.73 4.86 -4.27
C PRO A 290 10.86 3.65 -3.93
N GLN A 291 11.51 2.61 -3.46
CA GLN A 291 10.87 1.39 -3.00
C GLN A 291 10.91 1.31 -1.46
N VAL A 292 10.11 0.43 -0.90
CA VAL A 292 10.11 0.18 0.55
C VAL A 292 11.50 -0.21 1.05
N GLU A 293 12.24 -0.95 0.24
CA GLU A 293 13.61 -1.38 0.55
C GLU A 293 14.58 -0.21 0.69
N ASP A 294 14.42 0.86 -0.10
CA ASP A 294 15.26 2.06 -0.02
C ASP A 294 15.05 2.80 1.31
N LEU A 295 13.79 2.92 1.76
CA LEU A 295 13.47 3.45 3.08
C LEU A 295 14.22 2.68 4.18
N PHE A 296 14.18 1.34 4.12
CA PHE A 296 14.85 0.51 5.14
C PHE A 296 16.37 0.55 5.03
N ARG A 297 16.93 0.69 3.83
CA ARG A 297 18.38 0.90 3.64
C ARG A 297 18.82 2.17 4.35
N ILE A 298 18.10 3.27 4.20
CA ILE A 298 18.39 4.55 4.85
C ILE A 298 18.22 4.44 6.38
N LEU A 299 17.11 3.85 6.84
CA LEU A 299 16.86 3.64 8.27
C LEU A 299 17.95 2.80 8.96
N TYR A 300 18.54 1.84 8.26
CA TYR A 300 19.61 1.02 8.82
C TYR A 300 20.98 1.67 8.71
N SER A 301 21.23 2.54 7.72
CA SER A 301 22.49 3.29 7.61
C SER A 301 22.58 4.39 8.66
N SER A 302 21.50 5.13 8.92
CA SER A 302 21.50 6.19 9.94
C SER A 302 21.68 5.67 11.37
N LYS A 303 21.22 4.45 11.67
CA LYS A 303 21.47 3.81 12.97
C LYS A 303 22.94 3.40 13.22
N LYS A 304 23.78 3.35 12.19
CA LYS A 304 25.22 3.07 12.36
C LYS A 304 26.01 4.32 12.72
N GLU A 305 25.53 5.51 12.36
CA GLU A 305 26.20 6.78 12.69
C GLU A 305 25.92 7.25 14.12
N ASP A 306 24.76 6.87 14.71
CA ASP A 306 24.42 7.20 16.10
C ASP A 306 25.07 6.27 17.15
N THR A 307 25.91 5.33 16.73
CA THR A 307 26.56 4.34 17.62
C THR A 307 28.10 4.47 17.64
N LEU A 308 28.66 5.54 17.10
CA LEU A 308 30.06 5.93 17.19
C LEU A 308 30.21 7.26 17.96
#